data_ba13950a5129be93bf343d67243acf58
#
_entry.id   ba13950a5129be93bf343d67243acf58
#
_cell.length_a   1.000
_cell.length_b   1.000
_cell.length_c   1.000
_cell.angle_alpha   90.00
_cell.angle_beta   90.00
_cell.angle_gamma   90.00
#
_symmetry.space_group_name_H-M   'P 1'
#
loop_
_entity.id
_entity.type
_entity.pdbx_description
1 polymer ?
#
loop_
_entity_poly.entity_id
_entity_poly.type
_entity_poly.pdbx_seq_one_letter_code
_entity_poly.pdbx_strand_id
1 'polypeptide(L)'
;MRGSQYIKVIDIGSFPGGIHPAQHKGESNTTPITTLPLPDRLWLPLSMHMGAAAEPNVQIGQHVLKGDLIAAAAGRVSANIHAPTSGTIGAIEAHAFAHDSGFSQPAIALDSDGLEQWRPQQAWSDWRSKGTEAVIERIRAGGVTGLGGAGFPTDVKYRNSSAQIHTLLINAAECEPYITADDRLMRERAEDILRGAQICQWLVGAKTILIGIEDNKPEAMAALKAAAEQLQLAIELAVVPTKYPSGGEKQLIQLVLGVEVPHAGLPSDLGIVCQNVGTLAQVYRTVVFDEPLIARVTTVTGAAVAQPGNYQVLIGTPIEDLLQHAGVQMAKADRVIMGGPMMGFAVPDLQAPVVKATNCLLVPTKKELPPALPDNPCIRCGLCEQSCPVSLLPQQMLWAAKNRQLDAAQLHSLDACIECGACAYVCPSRIPLVQYFRYAKGEIRQENEATRNAERARIRFENRQNRLEREQAEKEAKRQLRAATAAKALAAKTGAEGQAGSETNELIAATLERVAAKKPLVSAPPASLSLEELAAAAQASQAKFASAAARLAEAEVNAPDMVNALQRATGKLEEKYLSTEAAYQTARAAADTQP
;
A
#
# COMPACT_ATOMS: atom_id res chain seq x y z
N MET A 1 28.17 24.12 33.79
CA MET A 1 28.26 22.84 33.07
C MET A 1 28.68 23.16 31.64
N ARG A 2 29.83 22.65 31.19
CA ARG A 2 30.25 22.83 29.78
C ARG A 2 29.27 21.99 28.96
N GLY A 3 28.57 22.59 27.97
CA GLY A 3 27.69 21.88 27.08
C GLY A 3 28.44 20.74 26.36
N SER A 4 27.83 19.61 26.14
CA SER A 4 28.45 18.51 25.39
C SER A 4 28.77 18.99 23.97
N GLN A 5 29.98 18.69 23.50
CA GLN A 5 30.40 19.05 22.13
C GLN A 5 29.68 18.21 21.07
N TYR A 6 28.98 17.15 21.47
CA TYR A 6 28.28 16.23 20.58
C TYR A 6 26.78 16.50 20.48
N ILE A 7 26.21 17.35 21.33
CA ILE A 7 24.78 17.57 21.41
C ILE A 7 24.45 19.05 21.24
N LYS A 8 23.72 19.37 20.19
CA LYS A 8 23.20 20.72 19.94
C LYS A 8 21.66 20.67 20.05
N VAL A 9 21.11 21.45 20.97
CA VAL A 9 19.64 21.67 21.04
C VAL A 9 19.30 22.79 20.07
N ILE A 10 18.26 22.57 19.27
CA ILE A 10 17.80 23.53 18.26
C ILE A 10 16.40 24.07 18.60
N ASP A 11 16.13 25.28 18.13
CA ASP A 11 14.81 25.88 18.18
C ASP A 11 13.86 25.17 17.22
N ILE A 12 12.57 25.18 17.56
CA ILE A 12 11.52 24.51 16.80
C ILE A 12 10.52 25.51 16.22
N GLY A 13 9.87 25.13 15.14
CA GLY A 13 8.73 25.82 14.54
C GLY A 13 7.39 25.40 15.14
N SER A 14 6.35 25.43 14.31
CA SER A 14 5.01 24.97 14.66
C SER A 14 4.35 24.34 13.44
N PHE A 15 3.28 23.57 13.66
CA PHE A 15 2.36 23.13 12.61
C PHE A 15 0.93 23.54 12.95
N PRO A 16 0.06 23.73 11.93
CA PRO A 16 -1.33 24.15 12.14
C PRO A 16 -2.14 23.08 12.88
N GLY A 17 -3.24 23.48 13.49
CA GLY A 17 -4.16 22.55 14.14
C GLY A 17 -3.52 21.75 15.28
N GLY A 18 -3.87 20.47 15.36
CA GLY A 18 -3.46 19.56 16.42
C GLY A 18 -4.32 19.66 17.67
N ILE A 19 -4.17 18.72 18.58
CA ILE A 19 -4.93 18.59 19.82
C ILE A 19 -4.04 18.12 20.97
N HIS A 20 -4.52 18.21 22.20
CA HIS A 20 -3.83 17.75 23.41
C HIS A 20 -4.69 16.73 24.17
N PRO A 21 -4.78 15.46 23.68
CA PRO A 21 -5.51 14.42 24.40
C PRO A 21 -4.78 14.00 25.67
N ALA A 22 -5.51 13.42 26.64
CA ALA A 22 -4.91 12.82 27.83
C ALA A 22 -3.95 11.69 27.41
N GLN A 23 -2.71 11.71 27.95
CA GLN A 23 -1.61 10.90 27.41
C GLN A 23 -1.60 9.45 27.92
N HIS A 24 -1.97 9.18 29.15
CA HIS A 24 -2.01 7.83 29.78
C HIS A 24 -0.71 6.99 29.64
N LYS A 25 0.43 7.65 29.44
CA LYS A 25 1.71 6.96 29.21
C LYS A 25 2.30 6.37 30.51
N GLY A 26 1.99 6.98 31.65
CA GLY A 26 2.47 6.52 32.96
C GLY A 26 2.02 5.10 33.35
N GLU A 27 1.00 4.57 32.69
CA GLU A 27 0.47 3.24 32.98
C GLU A 27 1.42 2.11 32.50
N SER A 28 2.12 2.30 31.38
CA SER A 28 2.92 1.27 30.73
C SER A 28 4.42 1.58 30.61
N ASN A 29 4.89 2.77 31.00
CA ASN A 29 6.30 3.16 30.82
C ASN A 29 7.17 3.04 32.08
N THR A 30 6.65 2.47 33.17
CA THR A 30 7.34 2.36 34.47
C THR A 30 8.22 1.11 34.59
N THR A 31 7.86 0.02 33.89
CA THR A 31 8.58 -1.26 33.90
C THR A 31 9.50 -1.42 32.71
N PRO A 32 10.65 -2.12 32.84
CA PRO A 32 11.50 -2.47 31.70
C PRO A 32 10.75 -3.31 30.66
N ILE A 33 11.32 -3.35 29.43
CA ILE A 33 10.82 -4.23 28.38
C ILE A 33 10.94 -5.69 28.84
N THR A 34 9.82 -6.41 28.81
CA THR A 34 9.75 -7.82 29.19
C THR A 34 9.66 -8.70 27.94
N THR A 35 10.41 -9.80 27.90
CA THR A 35 10.31 -10.77 26.79
C THR A 35 9.13 -11.69 27.04
N LEU A 36 8.30 -11.88 26.03
CA LEU A 36 7.20 -12.83 26.07
C LEU A 36 7.73 -14.27 26.01
N PRO A 37 7.13 -15.24 26.73
CA PRO A 37 7.40 -16.66 26.53
C PRO A 37 7.16 -17.06 25.06
N LEU A 38 7.90 -18.08 24.61
CA LEU A 38 7.78 -18.60 23.26
C LEU A 38 6.40 -19.24 23.04
N PRO A 39 5.61 -18.81 22.06
CA PRO A 39 4.34 -19.46 21.72
C PRO A 39 4.57 -20.84 21.08
N ASP A 40 3.63 -21.76 21.28
CA ASP A 40 3.66 -23.09 20.64
C ASP A 40 3.48 -22.98 19.12
N ARG A 41 2.67 -22.02 18.66
CA ARG A 41 2.40 -21.76 17.23
C ARG A 41 2.39 -20.27 16.94
N LEU A 42 3.01 -19.90 15.81
CA LEU A 42 3.01 -18.54 15.29
C LEU A 42 2.37 -18.50 13.90
N TRP A 43 1.62 -17.44 13.63
CA TRP A 43 1.00 -17.21 12.32
C TRP A 43 1.64 -16.00 11.64
N LEU A 44 2.17 -16.19 10.44
CA LEU A 44 2.93 -15.18 9.73
C LEU A 44 2.19 -14.77 8.45
N PRO A 45 1.35 -13.71 8.51
CA PRO A 45 0.62 -13.21 7.35
C PRO A 45 1.57 -12.76 6.24
N LEU A 46 1.24 -13.07 4.99
CA LEU A 46 2.06 -12.70 3.85
C LEU A 46 2.00 -11.20 3.50
N SER A 47 0.96 -10.49 3.99
CA SER A 47 0.70 -9.06 3.74
C SER A 47 0.89 -8.19 4.98
N MET A 48 1.91 -8.43 5.82
CA MET A 48 2.14 -7.65 7.04
C MET A 48 2.96 -6.36 6.82
N HIS A 49 3.09 -5.91 5.59
CA HIS A 49 3.85 -4.73 5.18
C HIS A 49 3.15 -4.03 4.00
N MET A 50 3.55 -2.79 3.72
CA MET A 50 3.04 -2.05 2.57
C MET A 50 3.57 -2.61 1.26
N GLY A 51 2.71 -2.68 0.24
CA GLY A 51 3.05 -3.15 -1.11
C GLY A 51 2.51 -4.54 -1.42
N ALA A 52 3.20 -5.29 -2.28
CA ALA A 52 2.79 -6.63 -2.67
C ALA A 52 3.02 -7.64 -1.52
N ALA A 53 2.11 -8.60 -1.37
CA ALA A 53 2.29 -9.71 -0.44
C ALA A 53 3.58 -10.48 -0.75
N ALA A 54 4.25 -11.00 0.29
CA ALA A 54 5.38 -11.90 0.11
C ALA A 54 4.92 -13.25 -0.42
N GLU A 55 5.79 -13.95 -1.13
CA GLU A 55 5.51 -15.27 -1.68
C GLU A 55 6.15 -16.36 -0.81
N PRO A 56 5.40 -17.40 -0.38
CA PRO A 56 5.95 -18.50 0.42
C PRO A 56 7.16 -19.14 -0.26
N ASN A 57 8.23 -19.35 0.50
CA ASN A 57 9.46 -20.02 0.07
C ASN A 57 9.71 -21.34 0.81
N VAL A 58 8.69 -21.85 1.48
CA VAL A 58 8.72 -23.08 2.31
C VAL A 58 7.55 -23.98 1.99
N GLN A 59 7.62 -25.24 2.44
CA GLN A 59 6.56 -26.24 2.27
C GLN A 59 6.08 -26.73 3.63
N ILE A 60 4.83 -27.19 3.68
CA ILE A 60 4.26 -27.83 4.90
C ILE A 60 5.12 -29.05 5.26
N GLY A 61 5.43 -29.20 6.55
CA GLY A 61 6.31 -30.22 7.09
C GLY A 61 7.79 -29.88 7.04
N GLN A 62 8.20 -28.76 6.41
CA GLN A 62 9.60 -28.33 6.38
C GLN A 62 10.02 -27.80 7.75
N HIS A 63 11.17 -28.28 8.27
CA HIS A 63 11.80 -27.70 9.44
C HIS A 63 12.59 -26.46 9.05
N VAL A 64 12.49 -25.38 9.85
CA VAL A 64 13.18 -24.12 9.66
C VAL A 64 13.87 -23.68 10.97
N LEU A 65 14.96 -22.94 10.81
CA LEU A 65 15.68 -22.32 11.92
C LEU A 65 15.23 -20.89 12.16
N LYS A 66 15.45 -20.36 13.36
CA LYS A 66 15.21 -18.96 13.71
C LYS A 66 15.99 -18.06 12.76
N GLY A 67 15.30 -17.15 12.09
CA GLY A 67 15.88 -16.25 11.11
C GLY A 67 15.91 -16.76 9.66
N ASP A 68 15.48 -18.00 9.38
CA ASP A 68 15.35 -18.49 8.00
C ASP A 68 14.29 -17.72 7.22
N LEU A 69 14.55 -17.52 5.92
CA LEU A 69 13.60 -16.90 5.01
C LEU A 69 12.44 -17.86 4.70
N ILE A 70 11.22 -17.52 5.13
CA ILE A 70 10.02 -18.34 4.91
C ILE A 70 9.09 -17.79 3.84
N ALA A 71 9.14 -16.46 3.58
CA ALA A 71 8.47 -15.88 2.41
C ALA A 71 9.32 -14.75 1.82
N ALA A 72 9.46 -14.77 0.51
CA ALA A 72 10.28 -13.83 -0.25
C ALA A 72 9.47 -12.60 -0.70
N ALA A 73 10.09 -11.44 -0.67
CA ALA A 73 9.49 -10.20 -1.15
C ALA A 73 9.14 -10.27 -2.65
N ALA A 74 7.92 -9.90 -3.00
CA ALA A 74 7.41 -9.87 -4.38
C ALA A 74 7.51 -8.47 -4.99
N GLY A 75 8.36 -8.31 -5.99
CA GLY A 75 8.52 -7.04 -6.71
C GLY A 75 9.32 -5.97 -5.94
N ARG A 76 9.07 -4.69 -6.30
CA ARG A 76 9.89 -3.56 -5.82
C ARG A 76 9.51 -3.09 -4.42
N VAL A 77 8.22 -3.06 -4.10
CA VAL A 77 7.68 -2.65 -2.80
C VAL A 77 7.07 -3.89 -2.16
N SER A 78 7.84 -4.57 -1.35
CA SER A 78 7.51 -5.76 -0.59
C SER A 78 8.63 -6.03 0.41
N ALA A 79 8.42 -6.88 1.42
CA ALA A 79 9.44 -7.22 2.40
C ALA A 79 9.46 -8.72 2.69
N ASN A 80 10.66 -9.25 2.91
CA ASN A 80 10.88 -10.63 3.33
C ASN A 80 10.24 -10.92 4.68
N ILE A 81 9.84 -12.17 4.87
CA ILE A 81 9.30 -12.70 6.14
C ILE A 81 10.20 -13.86 6.57
N HIS A 82 10.61 -13.83 7.84
CA HIS A 82 11.53 -14.80 8.41
C HIS A 82 10.87 -15.57 9.55
N ALA A 83 11.34 -16.78 9.80
CA ALA A 83 10.93 -17.60 10.93
C ALA A 83 11.34 -16.92 12.24
N PRO A 84 10.40 -16.59 13.14
CA PRO A 84 10.71 -15.94 14.42
C PRO A 84 11.38 -16.85 15.42
N THR A 85 11.24 -18.15 15.26
CA THR A 85 11.85 -19.23 16.05
C THR A 85 12.14 -20.43 15.16
N SER A 86 12.86 -21.43 15.69
CA SER A 86 12.98 -22.74 15.02
C SER A 86 11.71 -23.58 15.21
N GLY A 87 11.44 -24.46 14.25
CA GLY A 87 10.25 -25.29 14.27
C GLY A 87 9.86 -25.86 12.91
N THR A 88 8.63 -26.32 12.78
CA THR A 88 8.11 -26.95 11.56
C THR A 88 6.97 -26.14 10.97
N ILE A 89 6.95 -25.98 9.66
CA ILE A 89 5.84 -25.34 8.94
C ILE A 89 4.62 -26.25 9.01
N GLY A 90 3.62 -25.84 9.82
CA GLY A 90 2.41 -26.62 10.09
C GLY A 90 1.34 -26.47 9.02
N ALA A 91 1.15 -25.25 8.49
CA ALA A 91 0.15 -24.94 7.46
C ALA A 91 0.54 -23.72 6.64
N ILE A 92 -0.05 -23.61 5.43
CA ILE A 92 -0.04 -22.38 4.60
C ILE A 92 -1.48 -22.19 4.13
N GLU A 93 -2.21 -21.33 4.81
CA GLU A 93 -3.66 -21.18 4.60
C GLU A 93 -4.17 -19.79 4.99
N ALA A 94 -5.46 -19.52 4.78
CA ALA A 94 -6.08 -18.28 5.23
C ALA A 94 -6.27 -18.30 6.74
N HIS A 95 -5.77 -17.28 7.43
CA HIS A 95 -5.87 -17.12 8.88
C HIS A 95 -6.37 -15.72 9.25
N ALA A 96 -6.92 -15.57 10.46
CA ALA A 96 -7.34 -14.28 11.00
C ALA A 96 -6.21 -13.25 10.90
N PHE A 97 -6.55 -12.03 10.50
CA PHE A 97 -5.61 -10.93 10.38
C PHE A 97 -6.11 -9.73 11.17
N ALA A 98 -5.18 -9.02 11.81
CA ALA A 98 -5.52 -7.83 12.59
C ALA A 98 -5.87 -6.66 11.66
N HIS A 99 -7.13 -6.57 11.30
CA HIS A 99 -7.73 -5.53 10.46
C HIS A 99 -9.19 -5.34 10.89
N ASP A 100 -9.72 -4.13 10.76
CA ASP A 100 -11.09 -3.77 11.16
C ASP A 100 -12.17 -4.50 10.34
N SER A 101 -11.83 -5.00 9.13
CA SER A 101 -12.74 -5.81 8.31
C SER A 101 -13.01 -7.22 8.84
N GLY A 102 -12.15 -7.77 9.70
CA GLY A 102 -12.23 -9.16 10.16
C GLY A 102 -11.96 -10.23 9.11
N PHE A 103 -11.48 -9.86 7.92
CA PHE A 103 -11.16 -10.83 6.87
C PHE A 103 -9.87 -11.61 7.19
N SER A 104 -9.88 -12.90 6.79
CA SER A 104 -8.69 -13.73 6.80
C SER A 104 -7.76 -13.41 5.62
N GLN A 105 -6.46 -13.63 5.81
CA GLN A 105 -5.44 -13.47 4.77
C GLN A 105 -4.54 -14.71 4.73
N PRO A 106 -3.89 -15.01 3.59
CA PRO A 106 -2.91 -16.08 3.51
C PRO A 106 -1.78 -15.87 4.54
N ALA A 107 -1.52 -16.90 5.33
CA ALA A 107 -0.49 -16.90 6.37
C ALA A 107 0.23 -18.25 6.42
N ILE A 108 1.44 -18.24 6.97
CA ILE A 108 2.24 -19.44 7.24
C ILE A 108 2.13 -19.70 8.74
N ALA A 109 1.72 -20.93 9.12
CA ALA A 109 1.78 -21.42 10.49
C ALA A 109 3.16 -22.03 10.75
N LEU A 110 3.83 -21.61 11.82
CA LEU A 110 5.08 -22.17 12.33
C LEU A 110 4.81 -22.79 13.70
N ASP A 111 4.93 -24.10 13.79
CA ASP A 111 4.88 -24.85 15.04
C ASP A 111 6.27 -24.84 15.67
N SER A 112 6.40 -24.22 16.84
CA SER A 112 7.68 -24.07 17.55
C SER A 112 8.17 -25.41 18.06
N ASP A 113 9.49 -25.65 18.00
CA ASP A 113 10.15 -26.80 18.65
C ASP A 113 10.67 -26.47 20.05
N GLY A 114 10.52 -25.24 20.51
CA GLY A 114 10.99 -24.78 21.83
C GLY A 114 12.50 -24.54 21.93
N LEU A 115 13.27 -24.76 20.86
CA LEU A 115 14.74 -24.75 20.93
C LEU A 115 15.35 -23.40 20.57
N GLU A 116 14.60 -22.51 19.86
CA GLU A 116 15.06 -21.21 19.37
C GLU A 116 16.42 -21.25 18.62
N GLN A 117 16.66 -22.31 17.87
CA GLN A 117 17.90 -22.54 17.14
C GLN A 117 18.06 -21.53 15.99
N TRP A 118 19.08 -20.68 16.08
CA TRP A 118 19.40 -19.73 15.02
C TRP A 118 20.02 -20.40 13.79
N ARG A 119 19.68 -19.91 12.61
CA ARG A 119 20.48 -20.15 11.40
C ARG A 119 21.91 -19.59 11.60
N PRO A 120 22.91 -20.09 10.86
CA PRO A 120 24.23 -19.48 10.85
C PRO A 120 24.15 -18.00 10.48
N GLN A 121 24.66 -17.14 11.36
CA GLN A 121 24.66 -15.69 11.18
C GLN A 121 26.02 -15.22 10.64
N GLN A 122 26.01 -14.25 9.75
CA GLN A 122 27.21 -13.62 9.19
C GLN A 122 27.32 -12.19 9.73
N ALA A 123 27.93 -12.03 10.90
CA ALA A 123 28.15 -10.71 11.49
C ALA A 123 29.10 -9.86 10.63
N TRP A 124 28.80 -8.55 10.49
CA TRP A 124 29.64 -7.57 9.81
C TRP A 124 30.17 -6.54 10.80
N SER A 125 31.32 -6.79 11.40
CA SER A 125 31.99 -5.81 12.29
C SER A 125 32.43 -4.56 11.52
N ASP A 126 32.89 -4.74 10.28
CA ASP A 126 33.21 -3.63 9.34
C ASP A 126 32.22 -3.62 8.17
N TRP A 127 30.99 -3.19 8.46
CA TRP A 127 29.94 -3.08 7.47
C TRP A 127 30.20 -1.98 6.41
N ARG A 128 31.01 -0.95 6.74
CA ARG A 128 31.33 0.13 5.79
C ARG A 128 32.13 -0.37 4.59
N SER A 129 33.03 -1.32 4.80
CA SER A 129 33.85 -1.92 3.73
C SER A 129 33.02 -2.70 2.70
N LYS A 130 31.76 -3.08 3.05
CA LYS A 130 30.87 -3.82 2.14
C LYS A 130 30.27 -2.95 1.03
N GLY A 131 30.28 -1.62 1.20
CA GLY A 131 29.66 -0.69 0.26
C GLY A 131 28.15 -0.50 0.46
N THR A 132 27.63 0.61 -0.05
CA THR A 132 26.23 1.03 0.19
C THR A 132 25.21 0.04 -0.34
N GLU A 133 25.41 -0.49 -1.56
CA GLU A 133 24.48 -1.43 -2.18
C GLU A 133 24.35 -2.74 -1.37
N ALA A 134 25.48 -3.30 -0.90
CA ALA A 134 25.45 -4.51 -0.08
C ALA A 134 24.75 -4.29 1.26
N VAL A 135 24.91 -3.11 1.88
CA VAL A 135 24.23 -2.76 3.13
C VAL A 135 22.73 -2.59 2.91
N ILE A 136 22.31 -1.93 1.82
CA ILE A 136 20.89 -1.81 1.45
C ILE A 136 20.29 -3.19 1.19
N GLU A 137 20.99 -4.05 0.44
CA GLU A 137 20.53 -5.41 0.16
C GLU A 137 20.41 -6.24 1.44
N ARG A 138 21.30 -6.07 2.42
CA ARG A 138 21.21 -6.74 3.71
C ARG A 138 19.99 -6.26 4.52
N ILE A 139 19.66 -4.96 4.49
CA ILE A 139 18.44 -4.42 5.10
C ILE A 139 17.20 -5.05 4.45
N ARG A 140 17.20 -5.16 3.10
CA ARG A 140 16.14 -5.83 2.34
C ARG A 140 16.05 -7.31 2.71
N ALA A 141 17.19 -8.01 2.68
CA ALA A 141 17.28 -9.42 3.02
C ALA A 141 16.72 -9.70 4.42
N GLY A 142 17.00 -8.83 5.40
CA GLY A 142 16.47 -8.92 6.77
C GLY A 142 14.99 -8.55 6.91
N GLY A 143 14.31 -8.17 5.83
CA GLY A 143 12.87 -7.86 5.86
C GLY A 143 12.51 -6.65 6.72
N VAL A 144 13.44 -5.68 6.85
CA VAL A 144 13.24 -4.50 7.70
C VAL A 144 12.21 -3.56 7.08
N THR A 145 11.17 -3.24 7.86
CA THR A 145 10.13 -2.29 7.50
C THR A 145 10.04 -1.17 8.53
N GLY A 146 9.38 -0.07 8.18
CA GLY A 146 9.11 1.01 9.11
C GLY A 146 8.26 0.54 10.30
N LEU A 147 8.79 0.66 11.51
CA LEU A 147 8.14 0.22 12.75
C LEU A 147 7.26 1.30 13.41
N GLY A 148 7.25 2.51 12.87
CA GLY A 148 6.42 3.62 13.36
C GLY A 148 4.95 3.59 12.90
N GLY A 149 4.47 2.50 12.29
CA GLY A 149 3.06 2.29 11.92
C GLY A 149 2.81 1.86 10.47
N ALA A 150 3.38 2.53 9.48
CA ALA A 150 3.05 2.31 8.07
C ALA A 150 3.60 1.00 7.45
N GLY A 151 4.56 0.34 8.08
CA GLY A 151 5.14 -0.92 7.57
C GLY A 151 5.80 -0.80 6.19
N PHE A 152 6.29 0.38 5.79
CA PHE A 152 6.94 0.59 4.50
C PHE A 152 8.34 -0.06 4.46
N PRO A 153 8.71 -0.82 3.40
CA PRO A 153 10.03 -1.45 3.29
C PRO A 153 11.16 -0.42 3.35
N THR A 154 12.09 -0.60 4.29
CA THR A 154 13.11 0.40 4.62
C THR A 154 14.15 0.57 3.53
N ASP A 155 14.54 -0.50 2.82
CA ASP A 155 15.47 -0.47 1.70
C ASP A 155 14.99 0.42 0.54
N VAL A 156 13.68 0.46 0.31
CA VAL A 156 13.07 1.28 -0.77
C VAL A 156 13.25 2.78 -0.50
N LYS A 157 13.23 3.22 0.78
CA LYS A 157 13.51 4.61 1.15
C LYS A 157 14.93 5.03 0.73
N TYR A 158 15.91 4.13 0.84
CA TYR A 158 17.30 4.43 0.51
C TYR A 158 17.63 4.34 -0.98
N ARG A 159 17.00 3.41 -1.71
CA ARG A 159 17.18 3.25 -3.16
C ARG A 159 16.57 4.37 -4.00
N ASN A 160 15.53 5.03 -3.49
CA ASN A 160 14.75 6.01 -4.26
C ASN A 160 15.17 7.47 -4.03
N SER A 161 16.16 7.75 -3.18
CA SER A 161 16.64 9.11 -2.99
C SER A 161 17.52 9.55 -4.16
N SER A 162 16.88 10.13 -5.19
CA SER A 162 17.60 10.80 -6.30
C SER A 162 18.09 12.19 -5.92
N ALA A 163 17.59 12.76 -4.83
CA ALA A 163 18.00 14.05 -4.29
C ALA A 163 19.18 13.90 -3.32
N GLN A 164 20.00 14.94 -3.21
CA GLN A 164 21.07 14.98 -2.22
C GLN A 164 20.47 15.12 -0.82
N ILE A 165 20.54 14.04 -0.03
CA ILE A 165 20.05 14.05 1.35
C ILE A 165 21.08 14.78 2.25
N HIS A 166 20.60 15.76 2.99
CA HIS A 166 21.44 16.51 3.93
C HIS A 166 21.10 16.24 5.41
N THR A 167 19.87 15.77 5.71
CA THR A 167 19.41 15.53 7.07
C THR A 167 18.77 14.14 7.21
N LEU A 168 19.27 13.38 8.18
CA LEU A 168 18.57 12.20 8.71
C LEU A 168 17.77 12.66 9.94
N LEU A 169 16.43 12.68 9.82
CA LEU A 169 15.52 12.99 10.91
C LEU A 169 15.11 11.70 11.62
N ILE A 170 15.40 11.62 12.91
CA ILE A 170 14.94 10.53 13.78
C ILE A 170 13.60 10.96 14.39
N ASN A 171 12.55 10.23 14.06
CA ASN A 171 11.24 10.41 14.66
C ASN A 171 11.19 9.66 16.00
N ALA A 172 11.38 10.40 17.08
CA ALA A 172 11.26 9.98 18.47
C ALA A 172 10.01 10.57 19.15
N ALA A 173 9.09 11.12 18.35
CA ALA A 173 7.80 11.66 18.79
C ALA A 173 6.74 10.57 18.74
N GLU A 174 6.44 9.98 19.89
CA GLU A 174 5.40 8.97 20.09
C GLU A 174 4.15 9.63 20.65
N CYS A 175 3.45 10.39 19.79
CA CYS A 175 2.37 11.32 20.20
C CYS A 175 1.02 10.64 20.44
N GLU A 176 0.82 9.41 19.98
CA GLU A 176 -0.42 8.66 20.21
C GLU A 176 -0.57 8.34 21.70
N PRO A 177 -1.72 8.65 22.34
CA PRO A 177 -1.94 8.31 23.74
C PRO A 177 -1.78 6.82 24.02
N TYR A 178 -1.42 6.47 25.24
CA TYR A 178 -1.18 5.11 25.76
C TYR A 178 0.08 4.41 25.24
N ILE A 179 0.56 4.71 24.03
CA ILE A 179 1.71 4.00 23.42
C ILE A 179 3.02 4.48 24.06
N THR A 180 3.87 3.54 24.48
CA THR A 180 5.17 3.79 25.13
C THR A 180 6.29 2.88 24.63
N ALA A 181 6.06 2.14 23.54
CA ALA A 181 7.01 1.20 22.96
C ALA A 181 8.31 1.89 22.52
N ASP A 182 8.22 3.03 21.86
CA ASP A 182 9.38 3.81 21.42
C ASP A 182 10.06 4.52 22.59
N ASP A 183 9.29 5.05 23.56
CA ASP A 183 9.85 5.65 24.79
C ASP A 183 10.71 4.64 25.56
N ARG A 184 10.19 3.43 25.83
CA ARG A 184 10.95 2.39 26.51
C ARG A 184 12.14 1.90 25.69
N LEU A 185 11.99 1.76 24.40
CA LEU A 185 13.08 1.36 23.51
C LEU A 185 14.23 2.40 23.55
N MET A 186 13.92 3.69 23.53
CA MET A 186 14.91 4.75 23.63
C MET A 186 15.65 4.73 24.98
N ARG A 187 14.94 4.45 26.08
CA ARG A 187 15.55 4.36 27.43
C ARG A 187 16.51 3.18 27.55
N GLU A 188 16.18 2.02 26.96
CA GLU A 188 16.90 0.78 27.17
C GLU A 188 17.89 0.42 26.05
N ARG A 189 17.66 0.93 24.83
CA ARG A 189 18.44 0.58 23.63
C ARG A 189 18.88 1.83 22.82
N ALA A 190 19.19 2.92 23.52
CA ALA A 190 19.63 4.17 22.89
C ALA A 190 20.86 3.97 21.99
N GLU A 191 21.79 3.11 22.39
CA GLU A 191 22.99 2.79 21.61
C GLU A 191 22.64 2.09 20.28
N ASP A 192 21.78 1.08 20.30
CA ASP A 192 21.32 0.38 19.06
C ASP A 192 20.68 1.38 18.07
N ILE A 193 19.85 2.29 18.60
CA ILE A 193 19.19 3.34 17.79
C ILE A 193 20.23 4.26 17.12
N LEU A 194 21.18 4.76 17.88
CA LEU A 194 22.20 5.70 17.36
C LEU A 194 23.19 5.01 16.42
N ARG A 195 23.56 3.76 16.66
CA ARG A 195 24.36 2.96 15.72
C ARG A 195 23.60 2.70 14.41
N GLY A 196 22.30 2.43 14.48
CA GLY A 196 21.43 2.36 13.31
C GLY A 196 21.35 3.70 12.57
N ALA A 197 21.28 4.79 13.31
CA ALA A 197 21.32 6.14 12.73
C ALA A 197 22.63 6.42 11.98
N GLN A 198 23.79 6.00 12.52
CA GLN A 198 25.08 6.10 11.83
C GLN A 198 25.11 5.32 10.52
N ILE A 199 24.51 4.11 10.49
CA ILE A 199 24.40 3.31 9.27
C ILE A 199 23.52 4.04 8.25
N CYS A 200 22.34 4.50 8.65
CA CYS A 200 21.41 5.22 7.77
C CYS A 200 22.00 6.54 7.26
N GLN A 201 22.66 7.32 8.14
CA GLN A 201 23.35 8.55 7.78
C GLN A 201 24.39 8.30 6.67
N TRP A 202 25.21 7.27 6.85
CA TRP A 202 26.24 6.90 5.87
C TRP A 202 25.62 6.43 4.55
N LEU A 203 24.54 5.65 4.58
CA LEU A 203 23.83 5.16 3.38
C LEU A 203 23.30 6.30 2.50
N VAL A 204 22.74 7.34 3.12
CA VAL A 204 22.14 8.46 2.40
C VAL A 204 23.09 9.66 2.24
N GLY A 205 24.27 9.62 2.83
CA GLY A 205 25.25 10.71 2.80
C GLY A 205 24.81 11.96 3.57
N ALA A 206 23.89 11.82 4.55
CA ALA A 206 23.41 12.95 5.33
C ALA A 206 24.50 13.56 6.20
N LYS A 207 24.53 14.90 6.27
CA LYS A 207 25.50 15.64 7.09
C LYS A 207 25.08 15.69 8.55
N THR A 208 23.78 15.78 8.81
CA THR A 208 23.18 15.99 10.13
C THR A 208 22.31 14.80 10.54
N ILE A 209 22.45 14.36 11.79
CA ILE A 209 21.47 13.52 12.49
C ILE A 209 20.66 14.44 13.40
N LEU A 210 19.37 14.55 13.15
CA LEU A 210 18.44 15.38 13.91
C LEU A 210 17.40 14.50 14.57
N ILE A 211 17.19 14.65 15.88
CA ILE A 211 16.23 13.87 16.67
C ILE A 211 15.10 14.79 17.10
N GLY A 212 13.87 14.51 16.65
CA GLY A 212 12.66 15.15 17.14
C GLY A 212 12.02 14.30 18.24
N ILE A 213 12.05 14.78 19.49
CA ILE A 213 11.54 14.07 20.67
C ILE A 213 10.60 14.96 21.48
N GLU A 214 9.53 14.37 22.05
CA GLU A 214 8.57 15.11 22.86
C GLU A 214 9.10 15.43 24.26
N ASP A 215 8.66 16.57 24.79
CA ASP A 215 9.04 17.09 26.11
C ASP A 215 8.59 16.19 27.30
N ASN A 216 7.64 15.29 27.07
CA ASN A 216 7.15 14.31 28.05
C ASN A 216 8.07 13.06 28.19
N LYS A 217 9.27 13.03 27.58
CA LYS A 217 10.20 11.88 27.55
C LYS A 217 11.58 12.22 28.11
N PRO A 218 11.70 12.75 29.35
CA PRO A 218 12.98 13.22 29.87
C PRO A 218 14.01 12.10 30.05
N GLU A 219 13.62 10.87 30.43
CA GLU A 219 14.52 9.75 30.60
C GLU A 219 15.05 9.22 29.26
N ALA A 220 14.19 9.16 28.23
CA ALA A 220 14.62 8.82 26.87
C ALA A 220 15.62 9.84 26.31
N MET A 221 15.37 11.14 26.53
CA MET A 221 16.31 12.20 26.17
C MET A 221 17.66 12.02 26.89
N ALA A 222 17.65 11.70 28.18
CA ALA A 222 18.87 11.46 28.95
C ALA A 222 19.67 10.25 28.42
N ALA A 223 18.97 9.15 28.11
CA ALA A 223 19.58 7.94 27.55
C ALA A 223 20.20 8.19 26.16
N LEU A 224 19.49 8.88 25.26
CA LEU A 224 20.00 9.21 23.94
C LEU A 224 21.21 10.15 24.02
N LYS A 225 21.22 11.14 24.92
CA LYS A 225 22.37 12.02 25.16
C LYS A 225 23.58 11.24 25.66
N ALA A 226 23.42 10.38 26.65
CA ALA A 226 24.49 9.55 27.19
C ALA A 226 25.07 8.61 26.11
N ALA A 227 24.23 7.98 25.31
CA ALA A 227 24.68 7.12 24.22
C ALA A 227 25.40 7.91 23.11
N ALA A 228 24.96 9.13 22.76
CA ALA A 228 25.64 9.98 21.79
C ALA A 228 27.03 10.39 22.26
N GLU A 229 27.19 10.74 23.55
CA GLU A 229 28.49 11.05 24.16
C GLU A 229 29.43 9.83 24.17
N GLN A 230 28.92 8.65 24.55
CA GLN A 230 29.68 7.41 24.55
C GLN A 230 30.16 7.03 23.14
N LEU A 231 29.31 7.21 22.14
CA LEU A 231 29.61 6.93 20.73
C LEU A 231 30.41 8.04 20.04
N GLN A 232 30.66 9.18 20.72
CA GLN A 232 31.24 10.39 20.14
C GLN A 232 30.50 10.83 18.86
N LEU A 233 29.16 10.66 18.82
CA LEU A 233 28.30 10.93 17.69
C LEU A 233 27.68 12.31 17.82
N ALA A 234 27.94 13.19 16.86
CA ALA A 234 27.30 14.49 16.81
C ALA A 234 25.82 14.36 16.43
N ILE A 235 24.94 14.86 17.27
CA ILE A 235 23.48 14.90 17.05
C ILE A 235 22.92 16.30 17.32
N GLU A 236 21.89 16.67 16.58
CA GLU A 236 21.02 17.80 16.92
C GLU A 236 19.75 17.26 17.58
N LEU A 237 19.28 17.93 18.62
CA LEU A 237 18.09 17.53 19.39
C LEU A 237 17.04 18.64 19.35
N ALA A 238 15.88 18.32 18.81
CA ALA A 238 14.69 19.16 18.83
C ALA A 238 13.72 18.63 19.87
N VAL A 239 13.53 19.35 20.96
CA VAL A 239 12.52 19.03 21.97
C VAL A 239 11.20 19.66 21.53
N VAL A 240 10.24 18.82 21.17
CA VAL A 240 8.95 19.27 20.65
C VAL A 240 7.86 19.17 21.73
N PRO A 241 6.85 20.07 21.73
CA PRO A 241 5.76 19.98 22.68
C PRO A 241 4.93 18.73 22.46
N THR A 242 4.41 18.15 23.55
CA THR A 242 3.46 17.04 23.49
C THR A 242 2.14 17.57 22.89
N LYS A 243 2.01 17.45 21.58
CA LYS A 243 0.86 17.89 20.77
C LYS A 243 0.57 16.86 19.70
N TYR A 244 -0.63 16.29 19.70
CA TYR A 244 -1.02 15.32 18.69
C TYR A 244 -1.43 16.01 17.36
N PRO A 245 -0.99 15.59 16.16
CA PRO A 245 -0.13 14.46 15.84
C PRO A 245 1.32 14.89 15.48
N SER A 246 2.12 15.37 16.42
CA SER A 246 3.55 15.73 16.22
C SER A 246 4.38 14.59 15.62
N GLY A 247 4.00 13.32 15.89
CA GLY A 247 4.67 12.12 15.38
C GLY A 247 4.40 11.81 13.89
N GLY A 248 3.52 12.54 13.23
CA GLY A 248 3.34 12.44 11.78
C GLY A 248 4.61 12.90 11.05
N GLU A 249 5.10 12.14 10.07
CA GLU A 249 6.37 12.44 9.37
C GLU A 249 6.42 13.89 8.84
N LYS A 250 5.38 14.35 8.12
CA LYS A 250 5.34 15.71 7.57
C LYS A 250 5.17 16.78 8.64
N GLN A 251 4.39 16.51 9.71
CA GLN A 251 4.20 17.41 10.84
C GLN A 251 5.49 17.57 11.64
N LEU A 252 6.22 16.48 11.87
CA LEU A 252 7.50 16.53 12.56
C LEU A 252 8.53 17.32 11.76
N ILE A 253 8.62 17.11 10.44
CA ILE A 253 9.51 17.88 9.57
C ILE A 253 9.18 19.38 9.65
N GLN A 254 7.91 19.75 9.55
CA GLN A 254 7.47 21.13 9.66
C GLN A 254 7.81 21.74 11.03
N LEU A 255 7.58 20.96 12.11
CA LEU A 255 7.83 21.38 13.47
C LEU A 255 9.32 21.59 13.76
N VAL A 256 10.17 20.69 13.28
CA VAL A 256 11.61 20.67 13.62
C VAL A 256 12.46 21.50 12.65
N LEU A 257 12.11 21.52 11.37
CA LEU A 257 12.88 22.20 10.32
C LEU A 257 12.20 23.47 9.78
N GLY A 258 10.94 23.74 10.16
CA GLY A 258 10.18 24.89 9.69
C GLY A 258 9.81 24.84 8.20
N VAL A 259 9.98 23.69 7.54
CA VAL A 259 9.65 23.51 6.12
C VAL A 259 8.48 22.55 5.95
N GLU A 260 7.57 22.88 5.04
CA GLU A 260 6.42 22.05 4.73
C GLU A 260 6.74 21.13 3.55
N VAL A 261 6.51 19.82 3.75
CA VAL A 261 6.62 18.85 2.65
C VAL A 261 5.39 19.00 1.75
N PRO A 262 5.57 19.30 0.44
CA PRO A 262 4.45 19.46 -0.49
C PRO A 262 3.49 18.26 -0.45
N HIS A 263 2.22 18.50 -0.75
CA HIS A 263 1.17 17.48 -0.65
C HIS A 263 1.54 16.19 -1.40
N ALA A 264 1.90 16.29 -2.67
CA ALA A 264 2.30 15.15 -3.51
C ALA A 264 3.81 14.81 -3.41
N GLY A 265 4.59 15.59 -2.62
CA GLY A 265 6.03 15.44 -2.47
C GLY A 265 6.42 14.45 -1.36
N LEU A 266 7.65 13.99 -1.44
CA LEU A 266 8.30 13.15 -0.44
C LEU A 266 9.30 13.99 0.39
N PRO A 267 9.60 13.62 1.64
CA PRO A 267 10.66 14.25 2.43
C PRO A 267 12.02 14.29 1.70
N SER A 268 12.31 13.26 0.89
CA SER A 268 13.54 13.20 0.07
C SER A 268 13.66 14.35 -0.92
N ASP A 269 12.55 14.91 -1.41
CA ASP A 269 12.56 16.04 -2.34
C ASP A 269 13.09 17.32 -1.67
N LEU A 270 13.01 17.36 -0.34
CA LEU A 270 13.58 18.40 0.52
C LEU A 270 14.95 18.01 1.10
N GLY A 271 15.57 16.95 0.62
CA GLY A 271 16.84 16.45 1.14
C GLY A 271 16.77 15.84 2.55
N ILE A 272 15.62 15.31 2.95
CA ILE A 272 15.37 14.77 4.28
C ILE A 272 14.98 13.30 4.17
N VAL A 273 15.55 12.46 5.04
CA VAL A 273 15.07 11.09 5.29
C VAL A 273 14.63 10.99 6.73
N CYS A 274 13.38 10.57 6.95
CA CYS A 274 12.81 10.39 8.29
C CYS A 274 12.75 8.90 8.64
N GLN A 275 13.20 8.52 9.85
CA GLN A 275 13.17 7.14 10.35
C GLN A 275 12.69 7.08 11.80
N ASN A 276 11.88 6.06 12.11
CA ASN A 276 11.45 5.76 13.47
C ASN A 276 12.59 5.10 14.28
N VAL A 277 12.61 5.31 15.59
CA VAL A 277 13.64 4.77 16.51
C VAL A 277 13.73 3.25 16.49
N GLY A 278 12.59 2.54 16.46
CA GLY A 278 12.56 1.07 16.39
C GLY A 278 13.13 0.55 15.07
N THR A 279 12.85 1.24 13.97
CA THR A 279 13.43 0.90 12.65
C THR A 279 14.95 1.03 12.67
N LEU A 280 15.49 2.09 13.28
CA LEU A 280 16.94 2.31 13.38
C LEU A 280 17.61 1.22 14.22
N ALA A 281 17.06 0.87 15.39
CA ALA A 281 17.56 -0.23 16.21
C ALA A 281 17.59 -1.54 15.42
N GLN A 282 16.54 -1.84 14.65
CA GLN A 282 16.48 -3.03 13.81
C GLN A 282 17.48 -2.99 12.66
N VAL A 283 17.69 -1.84 12.01
CA VAL A 283 18.73 -1.68 10.98
C VAL A 283 20.11 -2.04 11.52
N TYR A 284 20.45 -1.56 12.72
CA TYR A 284 21.72 -1.92 13.36
C TYR A 284 21.85 -3.42 13.57
N ARG A 285 20.84 -4.06 14.17
CA ARG A 285 20.85 -5.52 14.43
C ARG A 285 20.95 -6.32 13.13
N THR A 286 20.21 -5.93 12.11
CA THR A 286 20.22 -6.60 10.80
C THR A 286 21.57 -6.45 10.10
N VAL A 287 22.13 -5.24 10.05
CA VAL A 287 23.37 -5.00 9.30
C VAL A 287 24.57 -5.61 10.00
N VAL A 288 24.66 -5.45 11.30
CA VAL A 288 25.85 -5.87 12.06
C VAL A 288 25.78 -7.33 12.49
N PHE A 289 24.64 -7.81 12.98
CA PHE A 289 24.51 -9.16 13.56
C PHE A 289 23.81 -10.18 12.66
N ASP A 290 23.30 -9.76 11.50
CA ASP A 290 22.51 -10.62 10.61
C ASP A 290 21.17 -11.08 11.20
N GLU A 291 20.60 -10.28 12.06
CA GLU A 291 19.31 -10.56 12.69
C GLU A 291 18.17 -9.95 11.87
N PRO A 292 17.33 -10.75 11.20
CA PRO A 292 16.18 -10.24 10.48
C PRO A 292 15.12 -9.70 11.44
N LEU A 293 14.16 -8.93 10.88
CA LEU A 293 13.02 -8.40 11.64
C LEU A 293 12.04 -9.54 11.98
N ILE A 294 12.22 -10.17 13.13
CA ILE A 294 11.42 -11.29 13.64
C ILE A 294 10.69 -10.98 14.94
N ALA A 295 10.98 -9.85 15.57
CA ALA A 295 10.37 -9.44 16.83
C ALA A 295 10.23 -7.91 16.87
N ARG A 296 9.35 -7.43 17.74
CA ARG A 296 9.22 -5.98 17.99
C ARG A 296 8.80 -5.72 19.43
N VAL A 297 9.00 -4.49 19.90
CA VAL A 297 8.43 -4.01 21.15
C VAL A 297 6.98 -3.57 20.89
N THR A 298 6.06 -4.05 21.73
CA THR A 298 4.63 -3.74 21.68
C THR A 298 4.14 -3.34 23.06
N THR A 299 3.45 -2.20 23.16
CA THR A 299 2.78 -1.78 24.40
C THR A 299 1.50 -2.58 24.61
N VAL A 300 1.28 -3.08 25.83
CA VAL A 300 -0.03 -3.60 26.26
C VAL A 300 -0.50 -2.78 27.45
N THR A 301 -1.65 -2.14 27.34
CA THR A 301 -2.12 -1.16 28.32
C THR A 301 -3.65 -1.03 28.33
N GLY A 302 -4.17 -0.25 29.27
CA GLY A 302 -5.60 0.00 29.48
C GLY A 302 -6.09 -0.59 30.80
N ALA A 303 -7.21 -0.07 31.30
CA ALA A 303 -7.72 -0.38 32.64
C ALA A 303 -8.16 -1.85 32.84
N ALA A 304 -8.26 -2.65 31.77
CA ALA A 304 -8.52 -4.09 31.88
C ALA A 304 -7.22 -4.93 31.95
N VAL A 305 -6.03 -4.32 31.86
CA VAL A 305 -4.73 -5.00 31.89
C VAL A 305 -4.20 -5.01 33.32
N ALA A 306 -3.84 -6.17 33.83
CA ALA A 306 -3.28 -6.28 35.18
C ALA A 306 -1.79 -5.92 35.24
N GLN A 307 -1.05 -6.18 34.16
CA GLN A 307 0.38 -5.89 34.04
C GLN A 307 0.63 -5.04 32.78
N PRO A 308 0.24 -3.74 32.80
CA PRO A 308 0.53 -2.88 31.68
C PRO A 308 2.03 -2.67 31.54
N GLY A 309 2.53 -2.69 30.29
CA GLY A 309 3.97 -2.58 30.02
C GLY A 309 4.32 -2.70 28.56
N ASN A 310 5.60 -2.84 28.28
CA ASN A 310 6.14 -3.02 26.94
C ASN A 310 6.79 -4.40 26.83
N TYR A 311 6.39 -5.14 25.83
CA TYR A 311 6.77 -6.53 25.63
C TYR A 311 7.57 -6.70 24.35
N GLN A 312 8.69 -7.42 24.43
CA GLN A 312 9.40 -7.91 23.24
C GLN A 312 8.65 -9.13 22.73
N VAL A 313 7.94 -8.98 21.62
CA VAL A 313 7.03 -10.00 21.06
C VAL A 313 7.57 -10.49 19.73
N LEU A 314 7.56 -11.82 19.52
CA LEU A 314 7.84 -12.42 18.23
C LEU A 314 6.71 -12.09 17.24
N ILE A 315 7.08 -11.73 16.01
CA ILE A 315 6.11 -11.52 14.94
C ILE A 315 5.43 -12.87 14.66
N GLY A 316 4.10 -12.85 14.56
CA GLY A 316 3.31 -14.08 14.41
C GLY A 316 2.67 -14.59 15.68
N THR A 317 3.04 -14.08 16.86
CA THR A 317 2.40 -14.43 18.14
C THR A 317 0.91 -14.06 18.10
N PRO A 318 -0.02 -14.98 18.42
CA PRO A 318 -1.43 -14.63 18.58
C PRO A 318 -1.63 -13.50 19.58
N ILE A 319 -2.51 -12.56 19.27
CA ILE A 319 -2.82 -11.45 20.18
C ILE A 319 -3.34 -11.98 21.52
N GLU A 320 -4.13 -13.06 21.51
CA GLU A 320 -4.64 -13.70 22.72
C GLU A 320 -3.53 -14.11 23.70
N ASP A 321 -2.44 -14.72 23.21
CA ASP A 321 -1.31 -15.17 24.04
C ASP A 321 -0.63 -13.98 24.73
N LEU A 322 -0.40 -12.90 23.99
CA LEU A 322 0.16 -11.67 24.54
C LEU A 322 -0.74 -11.04 25.61
N LEU A 323 -2.06 -10.99 25.36
CA LEU A 323 -3.04 -10.45 26.31
C LEU A 323 -3.16 -11.33 27.57
N GLN A 324 -3.10 -12.65 27.41
CA GLN A 324 -3.09 -13.60 28.53
C GLN A 324 -1.85 -13.40 29.40
N HIS A 325 -0.66 -13.28 28.79
CA HIS A 325 0.59 -13.04 29.52
C HIS A 325 0.56 -11.70 30.27
N ALA A 326 0.02 -10.64 29.68
CA ALA A 326 -0.16 -9.33 30.32
C ALA A 326 -1.26 -9.32 31.40
N GLY A 327 -1.93 -10.46 31.64
CA GLY A 327 -2.96 -10.61 32.67
C GLY A 327 -4.23 -9.81 32.35
N VAL A 328 -4.65 -9.76 31.09
CA VAL A 328 -5.85 -9.04 30.69
C VAL A 328 -7.10 -9.70 31.28
N GLN A 329 -7.92 -8.90 31.95
CA GLN A 329 -9.19 -9.32 32.54
C GLN A 329 -10.32 -9.17 31.52
N MET A 330 -10.50 -10.17 30.64
CA MET A 330 -11.46 -10.11 29.53
C MET A 330 -12.90 -9.79 29.97
N ALA A 331 -13.29 -10.17 31.19
CA ALA A 331 -14.59 -9.83 31.77
C ALA A 331 -14.79 -8.31 32.01
N LYS A 332 -13.70 -7.55 32.13
CA LYS A 332 -13.70 -6.09 32.31
C LYS A 332 -13.45 -5.35 30.99
N ALA A 333 -12.82 -6.01 30.02
CA ALA A 333 -12.50 -5.44 28.74
C ALA A 333 -13.78 -5.12 27.95
N ASP A 334 -13.82 -3.96 27.32
CA ASP A 334 -14.87 -3.63 26.35
C ASP A 334 -14.52 -4.16 24.96
N ARG A 335 -13.28 -3.92 24.54
CA ARG A 335 -12.72 -4.32 23.25
C ARG A 335 -11.19 -4.34 23.31
N VAL A 336 -10.56 -4.93 22.32
CA VAL A 336 -9.11 -4.83 22.11
C VAL A 336 -8.86 -3.94 20.91
N ILE A 337 -8.03 -2.92 21.08
CA ILE A 337 -7.68 -1.96 20.02
C ILE A 337 -6.21 -2.18 19.64
N MET A 338 -5.91 -2.45 18.38
CA MET A 338 -4.55 -2.41 17.86
C MET A 338 -4.18 -0.98 17.50
N GLY A 339 -3.14 -0.45 18.15
CA GLY A 339 -2.78 0.97 18.11
C GLY A 339 -3.35 1.74 19.30
N GLY A 340 -3.40 3.06 19.19
CA GLY A 340 -3.96 3.93 20.22
C GLY A 340 -5.41 4.34 19.95
N PRO A 341 -6.00 5.18 20.81
CA PRO A 341 -7.39 5.57 20.70
C PRO A 341 -7.71 6.50 19.52
N MET A 342 -6.68 7.12 18.91
CA MET A 342 -6.88 8.09 17.84
C MET A 342 -6.85 7.46 16.45
N MET A 343 -5.87 6.58 16.18
CA MET A 343 -5.66 5.96 14.87
C MET A 343 -5.89 4.44 14.87
N GLY A 344 -5.96 3.81 16.03
CA GLY A 344 -6.18 2.37 16.17
C GLY A 344 -7.54 1.90 15.69
N PHE A 345 -7.70 0.60 15.63
CA PHE A 345 -8.96 -0.07 15.29
C PHE A 345 -9.22 -1.25 16.23
N ALA A 346 -10.50 -1.60 16.43
CA ALA A 346 -10.86 -2.76 17.23
C ALA A 346 -10.50 -4.05 16.49
N VAL A 347 -9.82 -4.97 17.18
CA VAL A 347 -9.44 -6.29 16.65
C VAL A 347 -10.65 -7.23 16.82
N PRO A 348 -11.23 -7.73 15.72
CA PRO A 348 -12.42 -8.58 15.77
C PRO A 348 -12.14 -10.02 16.24
N ASP A 349 -10.92 -10.51 15.98
CA ASP A 349 -10.50 -11.87 16.31
C ASP A 349 -9.12 -11.86 16.96
N LEU A 350 -9.02 -12.36 18.19
CA LEU A 350 -7.79 -12.38 18.99
C LEU A 350 -6.81 -13.48 18.56
N GLN A 351 -7.22 -14.40 17.68
CA GLN A 351 -6.31 -15.34 17.01
C GLN A 351 -5.46 -14.63 15.95
N ALA A 352 -5.82 -13.41 15.56
CA ALA A 352 -4.99 -12.60 14.69
C ALA A 352 -3.60 -12.39 15.31
N PRO A 353 -2.51 -12.50 14.52
CA PRO A 353 -1.16 -12.41 15.05
C PRO A 353 -0.68 -10.96 15.20
N VAL A 354 0.29 -10.78 16.11
CA VAL A 354 1.14 -9.60 16.15
C VAL A 354 1.94 -9.52 14.84
N VAL A 355 1.87 -8.38 14.16
CA VAL A 355 2.55 -8.13 12.88
C VAL A 355 3.61 -7.03 13.03
N LYS A 356 4.43 -6.81 12.00
CA LYS A 356 5.49 -5.79 12.00
C LYS A 356 5.01 -4.39 12.43
N ALA A 357 3.75 -4.04 12.16
CA ALA A 357 3.16 -2.74 12.48
C ALA A 357 2.50 -2.66 13.88
N THR A 358 2.34 -3.76 14.61
CA THR A 358 1.62 -3.81 15.90
C THR A 358 2.44 -3.16 17.02
N ASN A 359 2.30 -1.87 17.25
CA ASN A 359 3.03 -1.12 18.28
C ASN A 359 2.32 -1.06 19.63
N CYS A 360 1.01 -1.31 19.68
CA CYS A 360 0.22 -1.26 20.91
C CYS A 360 -1.02 -2.15 20.79
N LEU A 361 -1.38 -2.76 21.92
CA LEU A 361 -2.69 -3.36 22.19
C LEU A 361 -3.30 -2.62 23.38
N LEU A 362 -4.31 -1.80 23.13
CA LEU A 362 -5.04 -1.08 24.15
C LEU A 362 -6.31 -1.84 24.50
N VAL A 363 -6.47 -2.19 25.76
CA VAL A 363 -7.60 -2.96 26.30
C VAL A 363 -8.36 -2.14 27.34
N PRO A 364 -9.20 -1.22 26.90
CA PRO A 364 -9.93 -0.34 27.81
C PRO A 364 -11.15 -1.03 28.42
N THR A 365 -11.57 -0.52 29.57
CA THR A 365 -12.89 -0.78 30.13
C THR A 365 -13.93 0.16 29.52
N LYS A 366 -15.22 -0.16 29.62
CA LYS A 366 -16.33 0.74 29.19
C LYS A 366 -16.31 2.09 29.89
N LYS A 367 -15.74 2.18 31.10
CA LYS A 367 -15.62 3.42 31.86
C LYS A 367 -14.48 4.29 31.30
N GLU A 368 -13.38 3.69 30.91
CA GLU A 368 -12.19 4.38 30.41
C GLU A 368 -12.39 4.95 28.99
N LEU A 369 -12.84 4.11 28.08
CA LEU A 369 -13.23 4.51 26.72
C LEU A 369 -14.68 4.07 26.44
N PRO A 370 -15.66 4.90 26.77
CA PRO A 370 -17.06 4.56 26.58
C PRO A 370 -17.36 4.23 25.11
N PRO A 371 -18.28 3.30 24.83
CA PRO A 371 -18.75 3.04 23.47
C PRO A 371 -19.22 4.34 22.80
N ALA A 372 -18.97 4.43 21.49
CA ALA A 372 -19.40 5.58 20.71
C ALA A 372 -20.93 5.74 20.80
N LEU A 373 -21.38 6.91 21.21
CA LEU A 373 -22.79 7.28 21.15
C LEU A 373 -23.16 7.59 19.69
N PRO A 374 -24.45 7.47 19.29
CA PRO A 374 -24.90 7.86 17.97
C PRO A 374 -24.45 9.28 17.59
N ASP A 375 -24.10 9.47 16.33
CA ASP A 375 -23.76 10.77 15.78
C ASP A 375 -24.99 11.67 15.64
N ASN A 376 -24.78 12.96 15.80
CA ASN A 376 -25.78 13.99 15.58
C ASN A 376 -25.47 14.74 14.26
N PRO A 377 -26.46 15.44 13.69
CA PRO A 377 -26.22 16.31 12.55
C PRO A 377 -25.12 17.34 12.82
N CYS A 378 -24.35 17.65 11.78
CA CYS A 378 -23.30 18.67 11.86
C CYS A 378 -23.88 20.05 12.18
N ILE A 379 -23.40 20.69 13.25
CA ILE A 379 -23.80 22.04 13.66
C ILE A 379 -22.94 23.16 13.06
N ARG A 380 -21.99 22.84 12.18
CA ARG A 380 -21.08 23.76 11.46
C ARG A 380 -20.24 24.64 12.40
N CYS A 381 -19.78 24.10 13.53
CA CYS A 381 -18.99 24.85 14.53
C CYS A 381 -17.55 25.17 14.11
N GLY A 382 -17.00 24.55 13.07
CA GLY A 382 -15.62 24.80 12.58
C GLY A 382 -14.49 24.13 13.36
N LEU A 383 -14.74 23.50 14.52
CA LEU A 383 -13.69 22.91 15.37
C LEU A 383 -12.84 21.87 14.64
N CYS A 384 -13.43 21.08 13.73
CA CYS A 384 -12.73 20.07 12.95
C CYS A 384 -11.70 20.66 11.98
N GLU A 385 -11.97 21.85 11.42
CA GLU A 385 -11.05 22.62 10.59
C GLU A 385 -9.90 23.16 11.41
N GLN A 386 -10.21 23.80 12.55
CA GLN A 386 -9.20 24.36 13.45
C GLN A 386 -8.24 23.32 14.00
N SER A 387 -8.69 22.06 14.19
CA SER A 387 -7.85 20.95 14.68
C SER A 387 -7.09 20.24 13.58
N CYS A 388 -7.35 20.52 12.29
CA CYS A 388 -6.72 19.80 11.20
C CYS A 388 -5.23 20.15 11.04
N PRO A 389 -4.29 19.19 11.19
CA PRO A 389 -2.85 19.45 11.12
C PRO A 389 -2.33 19.67 9.70
N VAL A 390 -3.20 19.58 8.70
CA VAL A 390 -2.92 19.80 7.28
C VAL A 390 -3.90 20.79 6.64
N SER A 391 -4.54 21.61 7.47
CA SER A 391 -5.42 22.74 7.08
C SER A 391 -6.52 22.38 6.06
N LEU A 392 -7.12 21.18 6.20
CA LEU A 392 -8.23 20.72 5.36
C LEU A 392 -9.58 21.25 5.90
N LEU A 393 -10.62 21.05 5.11
CA LEU A 393 -12.02 21.36 5.44
C LEU A 393 -12.83 20.08 5.70
N PRO A 394 -12.69 19.43 6.89
CA PRO A 394 -13.30 18.13 7.16
C PRO A 394 -14.83 18.11 6.98
N GLN A 395 -15.52 19.21 7.27
CA GLN A 395 -16.97 19.31 7.07
C GLN A 395 -17.36 19.26 5.58
N GLN A 396 -16.58 19.86 4.68
CA GLN A 396 -16.83 19.80 3.23
C GLN A 396 -16.54 18.39 2.69
N MET A 397 -15.41 17.83 3.12
CA MET A 397 -15.03 16.45 2.78
C MET A 397 -16.09 15.44 3.24
N LEU A 398 -16.69 15.63 4.43
CA LEU A 398 -17.79 14.81 4.93
C LEU A 398 -19.00 14.84 4.01
N TRP A 399 -19.42 16.04 3.57
CA TRP A 399 -20.57 16.19 2.69
C TRP A 399 -20.34 15.50 1.34
N ALA A 400 -19.15 15.67 0.76
CA ALA A 400 -18.75 15.01 -0.48
C ALA A 400 -18.75 13.47 -0.31
N ALA A 401 -18.15 12.96 0.77
CA ALA A 401 -18.09 11.52 1.05
C ALA A 401 -19.49 10.92 1.29
N LYS A 402 -20.33 11.55 2.10
CA LYS A 402 -21.71 11.09 2.37
C LYS A 402 -22.57 11.01 1.10
N ASN A 403 -22.42 11.96 0.20
CA ASN A 403 -23.18 12.04 -1.04
C ASN A 403 -22.51 11.28 -2.21
N ARG A 404 -21.43 10.53 -1.97
CA ARG A 404 -20.65 9.81 -2.99
C ARG A 404 -20.16 10.70 -4.14
N GLN A 405 -19.96 11.97 -3.86
CA GLN A 405 -19.40 12.94 -4.81
C GLN A 405 -17.86 12.86 -4.75
N LEU A 406 -17.30 11.79 -5.32
CA LEU A 406 -15.87 11.48 -5.17
C LEU A 406 -14.97 12.54 -5.80
N ASP A 407 -15.37 13.12 -6.93
CA ASP A 407 -14.66 14.23 -7.57
C ASP A 407 -14.63 15.47 -6.66
N ALA A 408 -15.74 15.81 -6.01
CA ALA A 408 -15.80 16.90 -5.05
C ALA A 408 -14.92 16.63 -3.82
N ALA A 409 -14.86 15.38 -3.36
CA ALA A 409 -13.97 14.98 -2.27
C ALA A 409 -12.49 15.16 -2.65
N GLN A 410 -12.11 14.85 -3.89
CA GLN A 410 -10.76 15.09 -4.42
C GLN A 410 -10.45 16.59 -4.55
N LEU A 411 -11.41 17.41 -5.00
CA LEU A 411 -11.27 18.88 -5.05
C LEU A 411 -11.04 19.49 -3.66
N HIS A 412 -11.56 18.86 -2.59
CA HIS A 412 -11.27 19.23 -1.20
C HIS A 412 -10.01 18.57 -0.65
N SER A 413 -9.13 18.04 -1.51
CA SER A 413 -7.84 17.44 -1.15
C SER A 413 -7.99 16.30 -0.14
N LEU A 414 -9.01 15.43 -0.31
CA LEU A 414 -9.23 14.27 0.57
C LEU A 414 -7.99 13.37 0.67
N ASP A 415 -7.22 13.26 -0.38
CA ASP A 415 -5.97 12.49 -0.46
C ASP A 415 -4.88 13.03 0.47
N ALA A 416 -4.90 14.36 0.79
CA ALA A 416 -4.01 14.98 1.78
C ALA A 416 -4.35 14.61 3.23
N CYS A 417 -5.54 14.10 3.51
CA CYS A 417 -5.94 13.71 4.84
C CYS A 417 -5.05 12.57 5.37
N ILE A 418 -4.38 12.78 6.50
CA ILE A 418 -3.52 11.78 7.16
C ILE A 418 -4.29 10.83 8.10
N GLU A 419 -5.62 10.94 8.16
CA GLU A 419 -6.51 10.08 8.96
C GLU A 419 -6.20 10.06 10.46
N CYS A 420 -5.61 11.13 10.98
CA CYS A 420 -5.16 11.24 12.37
C CYS A 420 -6.29 11.25 13.42
N GLY A 421 -7.53 11.46 13.04
CA GLY A 421 -8.66 11.47 13.98
C GLY A 421 -8.86 12.76 14.76
N ALA A 422 -7.98 13.75 14.70
CA ALA A 422 -8.11 15.01 15.47
C ALA A 422 -9.45 15.71 15.23
N CYS A 423 -9.91 15.76 13.99
CA CYS A 423 -11.21 16.35 13.62
C CYS A 423 -12.42 15.60 14.23
N ALA A 424 -12.36 14.26 14.30
CA ALA A 424 -13.40 13.45 14.92
C ALA A 424 -13.39 13.61 16.45
N TYR A 425 -12.21 13.69 17.06
CA TYR A 425 -12.03 13.88 18.50
C TYR A 425 -12.68 15.17 19.01
N VAL A 426 -12.54 16.29 18.30
CA VAL A 426 -13.10 17.58 18.69
C VAL A 426 -14.55 17.77 18.27
N CYS A 427 -15.17 16.83 17.56
CA CYS A 427 -16.51 16.99 17.00
C CYS A 427 -17.59 16.86 18.08
N PRO A 428 -18.32 17.95 18.44
CA PRO A 428 -19.39 17.88 19.45
C PRO A 428 -20.57 17.01 18.98
N SER A 429 -20.76 16.87 17.67
CA SER A 429 -21.77 16.00 17.07
C SER A 429 -21.32 14.53 16.97
N ARG A 430 -20.10 14.18 17.41
CA ARG A 430 -19.56 12.82 17.42
C ARG A 430 -19.57 12.12 16.06
N ILE A 431 -19.44 12.90 14.98
CA ILE A 431 -19.45 12.35 13.63
C ILE A 431 -18.15 11.57 13.39
N PRO A 432 -18.22 10.31 12.93
CA PRO A 432 -17.04 9.49 12.65
C PRO A 432 -16.36 9.92 11.33
N LEU A 433 -15.81 11.13 11.29
CA LEU A 433 -15.27 11.79 10.09
C LEU A 433 -14.26 10.92 9.36
N VAL A 434 -13.34 10.29 10.09
CA VAL A 434 -12.26 9.48 9.50
C VAL A 434 -12.79 8.26 8.77
N GLN A 435 -13.84 7.61 9.28
CA GLN A 435 -14.48 6.47 8.62
C GLN A 435 -15.08 6.86 7.27
N TYR A 436 -15.72 8.03 7.17
CA TYR A 436 -16.19 8.56 5.89
C TYR A 436 -15.04 8.85 4.93
N PHE A 437 -13.92 9.37 5.44
CA PHE A 437 -12.76 9.66 4.60
C PHE A 437 -12.07 8.39 4.11
N ARG A 438 -11.91 7.38 4.97
CA ARG A 438 -11.39 6.06 4.60
C ARG A 438 -12.27 5.39 3.54
N TYR A 439 -13.59 5.44 3.73
CA TYR A 439 -14.55 4.93 2.75
C TYR A 439 -14.38 5.62 1.39
N ALA A 440 -14.44 6.96 1.34
CA ALA A 440 -14.31 7.69 0.10
C ALA A 440 -12.95 7.48 -0.59
N LYS A 441 -11.84 7.43 0.16
CA LYS A 441 -10.52 7.06 -0.36
C LYS A 441 -10.47 5.63 -0.91
N GLY A 442 -11.20 4.71 -0.29
CA GLY A 442 -11.34 3.32 -0.75
C GLY A 442 -12.02 3.25 -2.10
N GLU A 443 -13.16 3.92 -2.25
CA GLU A 443 -13.92 4.00 -3.51
C GLU A 443 -13.07 4.64 -4.63
N ILE A 444 -12.41 5.78 -4.36
CA ILE A 444 -11.53 6.46 -5.32
C ILE A 444 -10.40 5.53 -5.78
N ARG A 445 -9.78 4.79 -4.86
CA ARG A 445 -8.72 3.82 -5.21
C ARG A 445 -9.25 2.71 -6.11
N GLN A 446 -10.43 2.18 -5.81
CA GLN A 446 -11.07 1.12 -6.59
C GLN A 446 -11.43 1.60 -8.00
N GLU A 447 -11.99 2.81 -8.14
CA GLU A 447 -12.30 3.41 -9.44
C GLU A 447 -11.04 3.66 -10.28
N ASN A 448 -9.99 4.20 -9.65
CA ASN A 448 -8.70 4.42 -10.30
C ASN A 448 -8.02 3.11 -10.72
N GLU A 449 -8.17 2.04 -9.95
CA GLU A 449 -7.64 0.72 -10.30
C GLU A 449 -8.43 0.10 -11.46
N ALA A 450 -9.76 0.18 -11.42
CA ALA A 450 -10.61 -0.28 -12.50
C ALA A 450 -10.29 0.44 -13.82
N THR A 451 -10.13 1.77 -13.78
CA THR A 451 -9.76 2.58 -14.95
C THR A 451 -8.39 2.18 -15.49
N ARG A 452 -7.38 2.01 -14.62
CA ARG A 452 -6.03 1.56 -15.03
C ARG A 452 -6.05 0.15 -15.63
N ASN A 453 -6.85 -0.75 -15.07
CA ASN A 453 -6.97 -2.11 -15.59
C ASN A 453 -7.68 -2.13 -16.95
N ALA A 454 -8.74 -1.33 -17.14
CA ALA A 454 -9.41 -1.15 -18.42
C ALA A 454 -8.46 -0.60 -19.49
N GLU A 455 -7.67 0.42 -19.16
CA GLU A 455 -6.69 1.01 -20.07
C GLU A 455 -5.57 0.02 -20.42
N ARG A 456 -5.05 -0.74 -19.46
CA ARG A 456 -4.08 -1.81 -19.72
C ARG A 456 -4.66 -2.90 -20.63
N ALA A 457 -5.93 -3.26 -20.44
CA ALA A 457 -6.61 -4.23 -21.29
C ALA A 457 -6.78 -3.70 -22.72
N ARG A 458 -7.16 -2.41 -22.87
CA ARG A 458 -7.24 -1.73 -24.16
C ARG A 458 -5.90 -1.75 -24.89
N ILE A 459 -4.82 -1.31 -24.25
CA ILE A 459 -3.48 -1.29 -24.83
C ILE A 459 -3.02 -2.70 -25.24
N ARG A 460 -3.28 -3.73 -24.42
CA ARG A 460 -2.95 -5.13 -24.77
C ARG A 460 -3.73 -5.59 -26.00
N PHE A 461 -5.01 -5.25 -26.09
CA PHE A 461 -5.84 -5.59 -27.24
C PHE A 461 -5.34 -4.92 -28.51
N GLU A 462 -5.05 -3.61 -28.49
CA GLU A 462 -4.51 -2.84 -29.62
C GLU A 462 -3.16 -3.42 -30.07
N ASN A 463 -2.25 -3.70 -29.13
CA ASN A 463 -0.96 -4.31 -29.44
C ASN A 463 -1.09 -5.72 -30.06
N ARG A 464 -2.08 -6.50 -29.63
CA ARG A 464 -2.38 -7.81 -30.22
C ARG A 464 -2.90 -7.65 -31.66
N GLN A 465 -3.81 -6.71 -31.89
CA GLN A 465 -4.35 -6.41 -33.23
C GLN A 465 -3.22 -5.99 -34.16
N ASN A 466 -2.43 -4.99 -33.78
CA ASN A 466 -1.30 -4.49 -34.58
C ASN A 466 -0.29 -5.62 -34.92
N ARG A 467 -0.05 -6.55 -33.98
CA ARG A 467 0.80 -7.70 -34.25
C ARG A 467 0.19 -8.65 -35.29
N LEU A 468 -1.10 -8.96 -35.15
CA LEU A 468 -1.81 -9.82 -36.11
C LEU A 468 -1.83 -9.21 -37.51
N GLU A 469 -2.08 -7.91 -37.61
CA GLU A 469 -2.07 -7.17 -38.87
C GLU A 469 -0.67 -7.18 -39.53
N ARG A 470 0.41 -6.97 -38.74
CA ARG A 470 1.78 -7.10 -39.24
C ARG A 470 2.09 -8.52 -39.73
N GLU A 471 1.72 -9.53 -38.97
CA GLU A 471 1.90 -10.93 -39.36
C GLU A 471 1.13 -11.28 -40.65
N GLN A 472 -0.09 -10.75 -40.82
CA GLN A 472 -0.88 -10.90 -42.05
C GLN A 472 -0.21 -10.18 -43.22
N ALA A 473 0.18 -8.92 -43.04
CA ALA A 473 0.87 -8.13 -44.07
C ALA A 473 2.19 -8.80 -44.51
N GLU A 474 2.99 -9.33 -43.57
CA GLU A 474 4.20 -10.06 -43.89
C GLU A 474 3.96 -11.36 -44.68
N LYS A 475 2.91 -12.11 -44.28
CA LYS A 475 2.51 -13.34 -45.01
C LYS A 475 2.06 -13.00 -46.42
N GLU A 476 1.32 -11.92 -46.58
CA GLU A 476 0.83 -11.46 -47.89
C GLU A 476 1.98 -10.94 -48.76
N ALA A 477 2.89 -10.14 -48.21
CA ALA A 477 4.10 -9.69 -48.90
C ALA A 477 5.00 -10.87 -49.33
N LYS A 478 5.18 -11.87 -48.48
CA LYS A 478 5.93 -13.10 -48.85
C LYS A 478 5.21 -13.88 -49.94
N ARG A 479 3.88 -13.94 -49.93
CA ARG A 479 3.09 -14.59 -50.98
C ARG A 479 3.20 -13.85 -52.32
N GLN A 480 3.14 -12.54 -52.32
CA GLN A 480 3.30 -11.68 -53.52
C GLN A 480 4.71 -11.83 -54.06
N LEU A 481 5.76 -11.83 -53.22
CA LEU A 481 7.14 -12.02 -53.63
C LEU A 481 7.37 -13.40 -54.30
N ARG A 482 6.79 -14.45 -53.72
CA ARG A 482 6.84 -15.80 -54.30
C ARG A 482 6.12 -15.88 -55.64
N ALA A 483 4.95 -15.26 -55.77
CA ALA A 483 4.20 -15.18 -57.03
C ALA A 483 4.98 -14.43 -58.09
N ALA A 484 5.57 -13.29 -57.75
CA ALA A 484 6.41 -12.49 -58.69
C ALA A 484 7.68 -13.25 -59.11
N THR A 485 8.30 -14.00 -58.19
CA THR A 485 9.50 -14.82 -58.53
C THR A 485 9.11 -15.99 -59.44
N ALA A 486 7.98 -16.64 -59.19
CA ALA A 486 7.45 -17.73 -60.04
C ALA A 486 7.09 -17.21 -61.44
N ALA A 487 6.45 -16.02 -61.51
CA ALA A 487 6.12 -15.38 -62.79
C ALA A 487 7.39 -15.02 -63.60
N LYS A 488 8.44 -14.49 -62.96
CA LYS A 488 9.73 -14.22 -63.57
C LYS A 488 10.43 -15.48 -64.07
N ALA A 489 10.38 -16.57 -63.30
CA ALA A 489 10.94 -17.84 -63.67
C ALA A 489 10.21 -18.50 -64.83
N LEU A 490 8.87 -18.33 -64.92
CA LEU A 490 8.06 -18.77 -66.03
C LEU A 490 8.36 -17.98 -67.31
N ALA A 491 8.46 -16.66 -67.22
CA ALA A 491 8.81 -15.76 -68.30
C ALA A 491 10.24 -16.03 -68.87
N ALA A 492 11.21 -16.41 -67.97
CA ALA A 492 12.56 -16.79 -68.37
C ALA A 492 12.59 -18.15 -69.09
N LYS A 493 11.70 -19.09 -68.77
CA LYS A 493 11.56 -20.37 -69.47
C LYS A 493 10.90 -20.21 -70.84
N THR A 494 9.89 -19.35 -70.97
CA THR A 494 9.22 -19.11 -72.25
C THR A 494 10.02 -18.23 -73.22
N GLY A 495 10.99 -17.46 -72.74
CA GLY A 495 11.94 -16.73 -73.58
C GLY A 495 13.07 -17.57 -74.20
N ALA A 496 13.26 -18.83 -73.78
CA ALA A 496 14.31 -19.74 -74.24
C ALA A 496 13.84 -20.75 -75.30
N GLU A 497 12.53 -20.94 -75.52
CA GLU A 497 11.96 -21.81 -76.54
C GLU A 497 11.16 -20.98 -77.55
N GLY A 498 11.79 -20.64 -78.66
CA GLY A 498 11.16 -19.99 -79.80
C GLY A 498 10.13 -20.91 -80.45
N GLN A 499 8.97 -20.33 -80.76
CA GLN A 499 7.93 -20.85 -81.68
C GLN A 499 7.22 -22.14 -81.26
N ALA A 500 6.23 -22.01 -80.37
CA ALA A 500 5.01 -22.81 -80.43
C ALA A 500 3.91 -22.20 -79.52
N GLY A 501 2.82 -21.79 -80.13
CA GLY A 501 1.52 -21.81 -79.45
C GLY A 501 0.95 -20.48 -78.97
N SER A 502 0.13 -19.86 -79.81
CA SER A 502 -0.78 -18.75 -79.50
C SER A 502 -1.73 -19.05 -78.31
N GLU A 503 -2.11 -20.34 -78.10
CA GLU A 503 -3.02 -20.75 -77.04
C GLU A 503 -2.39 -20.70 -75.61
N THR A 504 -1.09 -20.87 -75.50
CA THR A 504 -0.40 -20.80 -74.19
C THR A 504 -0.27 -19.35 -73.70
N ASN A 505 -0.16 -18.39 -74.61
CA ASN A 505 -0.10 -16.97 -74.24
C ASN A 505 -1.45 -16.44 -73.79
N GLU A 506 -2.58 -16.93 -74.34
CA GLU A 506 -3.92 -16.55 -73.87
C GLU A 506 -4.22 -17.16 -72.47
N LEU A 507 -3.78 -18.37 -72.19
CA LEU A 507 -3.94 -18.98 -70.88
C LEU A 507 -3.08 -18.28 -69.81
N ILE A 508 -1.89 -17.83 -70.19
CA ILE A 508 -1.00 -17.05 -69.30
C ILE A 508 -1.58 -15.67 -69.05
N ALA A 509 -2.11 -15.00 -70.11
CA ALA A 509 -2.78 -13.71 -69.98
C ALA A 509 -4.04 -13.81 -69.09
N ALA A 510 -4.88 -14.82 -69.30
CA ALA A 510 -6.09 -15.06 -68.50
C ALA A 510 -5.75 -15.44 -67.03
N THR A 511 -4.58 -16.12 -66.79
CA THR A 511 -4.14 -16.42 -65.44
C THR A 511 -3.53 -15.22 -64.74
N LEU A 512 -2.84 -14.33 -65.46
CA LEU A 512 -2.30 -13.08 -64.98
C LEU A 512 -3.47 -12.08 -64.67
N GLU A 513 -4.50 -12.04 -65.53
CA GLU A 513 -5.71 -11.24 -65.24
C GLU A 513 -6.46 -11.79 -64.02
N ARG A 514 -6.59 -13.09 -63.83
CA ARG A 514 -7.18 -13.68 -62.63
C ARG A 514 -6.35 -13.40 -61.36
N VAL A 515 -5.04 -13.33 -61.45
CA VAL A 515 -4.15 -12.98 -60.32
C VAL A 515 -4.19 -11.44 -60.08
N ALA A 516 -4.27 -10.64 -61.14
CA ALA A 516 -4.42 -9.19 -61.02
C ALA A 516 -5.83 -8.76 -60.57
N ALA A 517 -6.86 -9.52 -60.96
CA ALA A 517 -8.25 -9.27 -60.50
C ALA A 517 -8.53 -9.67 -59.07
N LYS A 518 -7.66 -10.51 -58.45
CA LYS A 518 -7.61 -10.61 -56.97
C LYS A 518 -6.83 -9.42 -56.43
N LYS A 519 -7.47 -8.23 -56.42
CA LYS A 519 -7.02 -7.11 -55.64
C LYS A 519 -6.60 -7.57 -54.25
N PRO A 520 -5.42 -7.14 -53.74
CA PRO A 520 -5.16 -7.27 -52.32
C PRO A 520 -6.35 -6.60 -51.62
N LEU A 521 -6.98 -7.32 -50.72
CA LEU A 521 -7.77 -6.73 -49.67
C LEU A 521 -6.77 -5.90 -48.81
N VAL A 522 -6.39 -4.73 -49.34
CA VAL A 522 -6.09 -3.61 -48.46
C VAL A 522 -7.37 -3.48 -47.66
N SER A 523 -7.29 -3.70 -46.35
CA SER A 523 -8.38 -3.38 -45.46
C SER A 523 -8.75 -1.92 -45.77
N ALA A 524 -9.78 -1.77 -46.58
CA ALA A 524 -10.48 -0.51 -46.64
C ALA A 524 -10.86 -0.13 -45.19
N PRO A 525 -10.91 1.14 -44.84
CA PRO A 525 -11.58 1.54 -43.60
C PRO A 525 -12.91 0.79 -43.58
N PRO A 526 -13.35 0.25 -42.41
CA PRO A 526 -14.42 -0.72 -42.32
C PRO A 526 -15.51 -0.34 -43.30
N ALA A 527 -15.77 -1.24 -44.23
CA ALA A 527 -16.74 -1.02 -45.32
C ALA A 527 -17.99 -0.49 -44.62
N SER A 528 -18.47 0.68 -45.06
CA SER A 528 -19.77 1.18 -44.62
C SER A 528 -20.75 0.02 -44.80
N LEU A 529 -21.27 -0.49 -43.68
CA LEU A 529 -22.26 -1.55 -43.66
C LEU A 529 -23.34 -1.15 -44.68
N SER A 530 -23.80 -2.09 -45.47
CA SER A 530 -24.88 -1.82 -46.40
C SER A 530 -26.15 -1.36 -45.64
N LEU A 531 -27.02 -0.66 -46.26
CA LEU A 531 -28.26 -0.15 -45.64
C LEU A 531 -29.05 -1.32 -44.99
N GLU A 532 -29.02 -2.48 -45.62
CA GLU A 532 -29.66 -3.70 -45.12
C GLU A 532 -28.95 -4.25 -43.88
N GLU A 533 -27.61 -4.22 -43.81
CA GLU A 533 -26.84 -4.65 -42.65
C GLU A 533 -27.01 -3.68 -41.49
N LEU A 534 -27.10 -2.40 -41.73
CA LEU A 534 -27.38 -1.38 -40.71
C LEU A 534 -28.83 -1.53 -40.17
N ALA A 535 -29.81 -1.81 -41.04
CA ALA A 535 -31.18 -2.08 -40.65
C ALA A 535 -31.28 -3.35 -39.76
N ALA A 536 -30.60 -4.43 -40.17
CA ALA A 536 -30.57 -5.68 -39.40
C ALA A 536 -29.88 -5.49 -38.02
N ALA A 537 -28.81 -4.69 -37.96
CA ALA A 537 -28.13 -4.38 -36.71
C ALA A 537 -29.00 -3.51 -35.77
N ALA A 538 -29.73 -2.55 -36.30
CA ALA A 538 -30.68 -1.72 -35.53
C ALA A 538 -31.83 -2.58 -34.98
N GLN A 539 -32.45 -3.46 -35.78
CA GLN A 539 -33.48 -4.38 -35.33
C GLN A 539 -32.98 -5.36 -34.27
N ALA A 540 -31.78 -5.91 -34.44
CA ALA A 540 -31.20 -6.84 -33.46
C ALA A 540 -30.90 -6.15 -32.12
N SER A 541 -30.44 -4.90 -32.12
CA SER A 541 -30.19 -4.12 -30.90
C SER A 541 -31.48 -3.69 -30.22
N GLN A 542 -32.51 -3.34 -30.97
CA GLN A 542 -33.88 -3.07 -30.48
C GLN A 542 -34.49 -4.28 -29.77
N ALA A 543 -34.40 -5.47 -30.35
CA ALA A 543 -34.91 -6.69 -29.76
C ALA A 543 -34.21 -7.03 -28.42
N LYS A 544 -32.88 -6.81 -28.33
CA LYS A 544 -32.13 -7.01 -27.10
C LYS A 544 -32.50 -5.99 -26.01
N PHE A 545 -32.69 -4.74 -26.37
CA PHE A 545 -33.18 -3.71 -25.46
C PHE A 545 -34.59 -4.03 -24.93
N ALA A 546 -35.52 -4.36 -25.82
CA ALA A 546 -36.90 -4.73 -25.44
C ALA A 546 -36.95 -5.94 -24.49
N SER A 547 -36.12 -6.97 -24.74
CA SER A 547 -36.00 -8.13 -23.85
C SER A 547 -35.44 -7.79 -22.48
N ALA A 548 -34.43 -6.87 -22.42
CA ALA A 548 -33.87 -6.43 -21.15
C ALA A 548 -34.84 -5.54 -20.36
N ALA A 549 -35.58 -4.67 -21.03
CA ALA A 549 -36.61 -3.82 -20.43
C ALA A 549 -37.76 -4.65 -19.83
N ALA A 550 -38.19 -5.73 -20.52
CA ALA A 550 -39.18 -6.66 -20.00
C ALA A 550 -38.71 -7.39 -18.73
N ARG A 551 -37.46 -7.86 -18.71
CA ARG A 551 -36.84 -8.47 -17.52
C ARG A 551 -36.71 -7.50 -16.36
N LEU A 552 -36.41 -6.23 -16.62
CA LEU A 552 -36.35 -5.19 -15.60
C LEU A 552 -37.72 -4.98 -14.97
N ALA A 553 -38.78 -4.85 -15.78
CA ALA A 553 -40.14 -4.70 -15.30
C ALA A 553 -40.63 -5.92 -14.48
N GLU A 554 -40.23 -7.13 -14.87
CA GLU A 554 -40.51 -8.36 -14.11
C GLU A 554 -39.76 -8.38 -12.78
N ALA A 555 -38.51 -7.93 -12.76
CA ALA A 555 -37.68 -7.88 -11.55
C ALA A 555 -38.18 -6.81 -10.56
N GLU A 556 -38.72 -5.70 -11.02
CA GLU A 556 -39.34 -4.66 -10.16
C GLU A 556 -40.49 -5.23 -9.31
N VAL A 557 -41.18 -6.25 -9.82
CA VAL A 557 -42.28 -6.89 -9.11
C VAL A 557 -41.81 -8.08 -8.28
N ASN A 558 -40.91 -8.91 -8.80
CA ASN A 558 -40.62 -10.24 -8.25
C ASN A 558 -39.25 -10.39 -7.62
N ALA A 559 -38.27 -9.47 -7.87
CA ALA A 559 -36.88 -9.58 -7.42
C ALA A 559 -36.22 -8.20 -7.20
N PRO A 560 -36.65 -7.42 -6.18
CA PRO A 560 -36.18 -6.04 -5.97
C PRO A 560 -34.67 -5.91 -5.80
N ASP A 561 -34.00 -6.94 -5.30
CA ASP A 561 -32.53 -6.93 -5.11
C ASP A 561 -31.75 -6.93 -6.44
N MET A 562 -32.37 -7.35 -7.56
CA MET A 562 -31.77 -7.40 -8.89
C MET A 562 -32.04 -6.14 -9.72
N VAL A 563 -32.95 -5.26 -9.32
CA VAL A 563 -33.41 -4.10 -10.09
C VAL A 563 -32.25 -3.19 -10.49
N ASN A 564 -31.38 -2.82 -9.56
CA ASN A 564 -30.25 -1.93 -9.83
C ASN A 564 -29.23 -2.48 -10.85
N ALA A 565 -29.02 -3.80 -10.85
CA ALA A 565 -28.12 -4.44 -11.81
C ALA A 565 -28.76 -4.50 -13.20
N LEU A 566 -30.05 -4.83 -13.27
CA LEU A 566 -30.80 -4.88 -14.52
C LEU A 566 -31.02 -3.49 -15.11
N GLN A 567 -31.26 -2.45 -14.32
CA GLN A 567 -31.33 -1.06 -14.79
C GLN A 567 -30.06 -0.63 -15.52
N ARG A 568 -28.87 -0.90 -14.92
CA ARG A 568 -27.58 -0.58 -15.57
C ARG A 568 -27.36 -1.38 -16.87
N ALA A 569 -27.77 -2.64 -16.90
CA ALA A 569 -27.66 -3.47 -18.09
C ALA A 569 -28.61 -2.99 -19.21
N THR A 570 -29.84 -2.64 -18.85
CA THR A 570 -30.86 -2.11 -19.78
C THR A 570 -30.43 -0.76 -20.35
N GLY A 571 -29.89 0.16 -19.53
CA GLY A 571 -29.38 1.46 -19.98
C GLY A 571 -28.24 1.33 -21.00
N LYS A 572 -27.31 0.37 -20.83
CA LYS A 572 -26.25 0.11 -21.83
C LYS A 572 -26.79 -0.43 -23.16
N LEU A 573 -27.85 -1.24 -23.10
CA LEU A 573 -28.48 -1.77 -24.30
C LEU A 573 -29.34 -0.72 -25.03
N GLU A 574 -29.92 0.21 -24.28
CA GLU A 574 -30.62 1.38 -24.81
C GLU A 574 -29.66 2.31 -25.56
N GLU A 575 -28.51 2.66 -24.95
CA GLU A 575 -27.47 3.47 -25.59
C GLU A 575 -26.97 2.83 -26.87
N LYS A 576 -26.75 1.52 -26.86
CA LYS A 576 -26.35 0.76 -28.05
C LYS A 576 -27.43 0.76 -29.14
N TYR A 577 -28.70 0.61 -28.76
CA TYR A 577 -29.82 0.68 -29.69
C TYR A 577 -29.90 2.06 -30.34
N LEU A 578 -29.87 3.13 -29.55
CA LEU A 578 -29.91 4.51 -30.04
C LEU A 578 -28.74 4.81 -31.01
N SER A 579 -27.55 4.31 -30.70
CA SER A 579 -26.37 4.46 -31.57
C SER A 579 -26.52 3.73 -32.90
N THR A 580 -27.04 2.49 -32.91
CA THR A 580 -27.23 1.71 -34.15
C THR A 580 -28.39 2.27 -35.00
N GLU A 581 -29.44 2.74 -34.35
CA GLU A 581 -30.58 3.38 -35.01
C GLU A 581 -30.16 4.71 -35.68
N ALA A 582 -29.38 5.56 -34.99
CA ALA A 582 -28.84 6.81 -35.53
C ALA A 582 -27.95 6.54 -36.74
N ALA A 583 -27.10 5.51 -36.71
CA ALA A 583 -26.26 5.12 -37.84
C ALA A 583 -27.10 4.66 -39.04
N TYR A 584 -28.17 3.88 -38.81
CA TYR A 584 -29.09 3.46 -39.86
C TYR A 584 -29.84 4.66 -40.51
N GLN A 585 -30.39 5.55 -39.67
CA GLN A 585 -31.13 6.74 -40.16
C GLN A 585 -30.22 7.68 -40.96
N THR A 586 -28.98 7.85 -40.54
CA THR A 586 -27.98 8.65 -41.25
C THR A 586 -27.66 8.04 -42.62
N ALA A 587 -27.43 6.73 -42.68
CA ALA A 587 -27.16 6.04 -43.94
C ALA A 587 -28.37 6.03 -44.87
N ARG A 588 -29.58 5.92 -44.36
CA ARG A 588 -30.84 5.99 -45.11
C ARG A 588 -31.04 7.37 -45.70
N ALA A 589 -30.87 8.43 -44.91
CA ALA A 589 -30.98 9.80 -45.41
C ALA A 589 -29.94 10.12 -46.50
N ALA A 590 -28.74 9.54 -46.41
CA ALA A 590 -27.72 9.66 -47.44
C ALA A 590 -28.09 8.89 -48.74
N ALA A 591 -28.76 7.75 -48.63
CA ALA A 591 -29.26 6.98 -49.78
C ALA A 591 -30.41 7.68 -50.48
N ASP A 592 -31.31 8.32 -49.74
CA ASP A 592 -32.47 9.06 -50.29
C ASP A 592 -32.06 10.39 -50.95
N THR A 593 -30.83 10.84 -50.78
CA THR A 593 -30.28 12.09 -51.37
C THR A 593 -29.38 11.85 -52.60
N GLN A 594 -29.16 10.60 -53.01
CA GLN A 594 -28.48 10.30 -54.29
C GLN A 594 -29.50 10.25 -55.43
N PRO A 595 -29.34 11.07 -56.50
CA PRO A 595 -30.28 11.12 -57.64
C PRO A 595 -30.25 9.87 -58.49
#